data_b404b1accd338ac6a323452957912eaf
#
_entry.id   b404b1accd338ac6a323452957912eaf
#
_cell.length_a   1.000
_cell.length_b   1.000
_cell.length_c   1.000
_cell.angle_alpha   90.00
_cell.angle_beta   90.00
_cell.angle_gamma   90.00
#
_symmetry.space_group_name_H-M   'P 1'
#
loop_
_entity.id
_entity.type
_entity.pdbx_description
1 polymer ?
#
loop_
_entity_poly.entity_id
_entity_poly.type
_entity_poly.pdbx_seq_one_letter_code
_entity_poly.pdbx_strand_id
1 'polypeptide(L)'
;MGSAPSGEQMPRRARGRVASFFCDDHRYVLLGTSAAALAGMLLSSSPRPAMSFLAHAFTVEFVMYYVLVAWLVVSGVALLFKLTRWKTYAESAPFTRPGARRALRFASYVIWAIALVLFVDRVVMGVASAWDVAVQAANSADPRRPEPMLESMCYILYQGRDTFFTGLVTTVELAVFGTVIAFFLALLLVFARIQTIDRPDNDFVRFWKVVGSGFAKLYSTVVRGTPMMVQAMIIYYGVFGILRMTALTTTQINGIWTTFLAGLVTITLNSTAYMMEVLRGGIESVDRGQTEAARSLGLSQWQAMAKVVFPQGIKYAIPGLSNELVINIKDSSVLSVIGTFDLMFATTTVAGIYYQQFQTALISTVAYLILTMLATWLLGRFAHRFNVNAEVMGSTSDTPVKTEEVSAVPPRDGKRHRRGRGQGR
;
A
#
# COMPACT_ATOMS: atom_id res chain seq x y z
N MET A 1 -50.25 21.90 6.58
CA MET A 1 -50.12 20.63 5.85
C MET A 1 -49.20 20.89 4.67
N GLY A 2 -47.92 20.66 4.86
CA GLY A 2 -46.87 20.79 3.85
C GLY A 2 -46.24 19.44 3.62
N SER A 3 -46.37 18.94 2.40
CA SER A 3 -45.81 17.69 1.93
C SER A 3 -44.28 17.76 1.93
N ALA A 4 -43.65 16.79 2.59
CA ALA A 4 -42.21 16.58 2.53
C ALA A 4 -41.75 16.21 1.12
N PRO A 5 -40.60 16.70 0.61
CA PRO A 5 -40.08 16.29 -0.69
C PRO A 5 -39.59 14.85 -0.64
N SER A 6 -40.06 14.07 -1.60
CA SER A 6 -39.64 12.70 -1.89
C SER A 6 -38.12 12.65 -2.15
N GLY A 7 -37.41 11.80 -1.39
CA GLY A 7 -35.98 11.61 -1.55
C GLY A 7 -35.57 11.26 -2.98
N GLU A 8 -34.76 12.10 -3.56
CA GLU A 8 -34.08 11.83 -4.82
C GLU A 8 -33.21 10.57 -4.69
N GLN A 9 -33.66 9.52 -5.35
CA GLN A 9 -32.83 8.34 -5.55
C GLN A 9 -31.68 8.72 -6.49
N MET A 10 -30.46 8.78 -5.97
CA MET A 10 -29.26 8.93 -6.80
C MET A 10 -29.28 7.94 -7.98
N PRO A 11 -28.95 8.35 -9.21
CA PRO A 11 -28.95 7.48 -10.36
C PRO A 11 -27.98 6.32 -10.13
N ARG A 12 -28.49 5.09 -10.13
CA ARG A 12 -27.68 3.87 -10.11
C ARG A 12 -26.77 3.91 -11.33
N ARG A 13 -25.47 4.14 -11.13
CA ARG A 13 -24.46 3.98 -12.19
C ARG A 13 -24.71 2.66 -12.89
N ALA A 14 -24.79 2.69 -14.24
CA ALA A 14 -24.92 1.50 -15.05
C ALA A 14 -23.72 0.57 -14.78
N ARG A 15 -23.92 -0.43 -13.91
CA ARG A 15 -22.95 -1.47 -13.65
C ARG A 15 -22.83 -2.32 -14.90
N GLY A 16 -21.59 -2.66 -15.31
CA GLY A 16 -21.38 -3.57 -16.44
C GLY A 16 -22.14 -4.90 -16.22
N ARG A 17 -22.53 -5.58 -17.30
CA ARG A 17 -23.31 -6.83 -17.26
C ARG A 17 -22.75 -7.89 -16.30
N VAL A 18 -21.41 -8.02 -16.24
CA VAL A 18 -20.71 -8.97 -15.36
C VAL A 18 -20.85 -8.54 -13.89
N ALA A 19 -20.65 -7.26 -13.59
CA ALA A 19 -20.80 -6.75 -12.23
C ALA A 19 -22.22 -6.85 -11.71
N SER A 20 -23.26 -6.61 -12.54
CA SER A 20 -24.66 -6.81 -12.15
C SER A 20 -24.96 -8.28 -11.94
N PHE A 21 -24.43 -9.19 -12.77
CA PHE A 21 -24.58 -10.63 -12.58
C PHE A 21 -24.08 -11.08 -11.21
N PHE A 22 -22.93 -10.61 -10.76
CA PHE A 22 -22.35 -10.98 -9.46
C PHE A 22 -22.94 -10.21 -8.26
N CYS A 23 -23.46 -9.01 -8.44
CA CYS A 23 -23.93 -8.17 -7.35
C CYS A 23 -25.44 -8.23 -7.08
N ASP A 24 -26.25 -8.64 -8.04
CA ASP A 24 -27.72 -8.63 -7.91
C ASP A 24 -28.24 -9.98 -7.39
N ASP A 25 -28.91 -9.94 -6.24
CA ASP A 25 -29.79 -10.96 -5.66
C ASP A 25 -29.25 -12.36 -5.29
N HIS A 26 -27.92 -12.54 -5.19
CA HIS A 26 -27.32 -13.84 -4.86
C HIS A 26 -26.36 -13.83 -3.66
N ARG A 27 -26.46 -12.80 -2.82
CA ARG A 27 -25.55 -12.56 -1.69
C ARG A 27 -25.35 -13.76 -0.76
N TYR A 28 -26.38 -14.61 -0.63
CA TYR A 28 -26.37 -15.75 0.30
C TYR A 28 -26.01 -17.08 -0.36
N VAL A 29 -26.08 -17.19 -1.67
CA VAL A 29 -25.95 -18.46 -2.38
C VAL A 29 -24.68 -18.54 -3.24
N LEU A 30 -24.27 -17.45 -3.92
CA LEU A 30 -23.18 -17.50 -4.90
C LEU A 30 -21.88 -16.82 -4.49
N LEU A 31 -21.96 -15.66 -3.79
CA LEU A 31 -20.75 -14.93 -3.39
C LEU A 31 -20.34 -15.29 -1.97
N GLY A 32 -19.23 -15.15 -1.48
CA GLY A 32 -18.77 -15.36 -0.11
C GLY A 32 -19.11 -16.72 0.49
N THR A 33 -20.38 -17.08 0.58
CA THR A 33 -20.82 -18.33 1.24
C THR A 33 -20.45 -19.57 0.43
N SER A 34 -20.57 -19.54 -0.91
CA SER A 34 -20.16 -20.67 -1.74
C SER A 34 -18.64 -20.81 -1.78
N ALA A 35 -17.91 -19.69 -1.77
CA ALA A 35 -16.45 -19.70 -1.64
C ALA A 35 -16.01 -20.24 -0.27
N ALA A 36 -16.71 -19.85 0.82
CA ALA A 36 -16.45 -20.37 2.15
C ALA A 36 -16.75 -21.87 2.25
N ALA A 37 -17.85 -22.35 1.63
CA ALA A 37 -18.17 -23.77 1.56
C ALA A 37 -17.10 -24.57 0.82
N LEU A 38 -16.62 -24.07 -0.34
CA LEU A 38 -15.56 -24.70 -1.10
C LEU A 38 -14.24 -24.73 -0.29
N ALA A 39 -13.87 -23.62 0.33
CA ALA A 39 -12.67 -23.55 1.19
C ALA A 39 -12.79 -24.54 2.37
N GLY A 40 -13.95 -24.58 3.05
CA GLY A 40 -14.20 -25.53 4.13
C GLY A 40 -14.12 -26.99 3.68
N MET A 41 -14.64 -27.31 2.49
CA MET A 41 -14.54 -28.66 1.93
C MET A 41 -13.10 -29.05 1.62
N LEU A 42 -12.29 -28.12 1.04
CA LEU A 42 -10.87 -28.36 0.79
C LEU A 42 -10.09 -28.53 2.10
N LEU A 43 -10.41 -27.75 3.13
CA LEU A 43 -9.80 -27.88 4.45
C LEU A 43 -10.18 -29.22 5.11
N SER A 44 -11.44 -29.65 5.03
CA SER A 44 -11.88 -30.96 5.56
C SER A 44 -11.18 -32.14 4.90
N SER A 45 -10.84 -32.01 3.60
CA SER A 45 -10.10 -33.06 2.88
C SER A 45 -8.57 -33.03 3.12
N SER A 46 -8.05 -31.99 3.78
CA SER A 46 -6.63 -31.88 4.09
C SER A 46 -6.21 -32.79 5.26
N PRO A 47 -4.93 -33.17 5.36
CA PRO A 47 -4.42 -33.97 6.48
C PRO A 47 -4.70 -33.32 7.84
N ARG A 48 -5.05 -34.12 8.84
CA ARG A 48 -5.28 -33.63 10.20
C ARG A 48 -3.96 -33.31 10.89
N PRO A 49 -3.83 -32.11 11.50
CA PRO A 49 -2.67 -31.80 12.32
C PRO A 49 -2.67 -32.64 13.62
N ALA A 50 -1.50 -32.83 14.21
CA ALA A 50 -1.37 -33.58 15.47
C ALA A 50 -2.18 -32.94 16.62
N MET A 51 -2.30 -31.61 16.63
CA MET A 51 -3.07 -30.87 17.65
C MET A 51 -4.55 -30.63 17.25
N SER A 52 -5.09 -31.39 16.27
CA SER A 52 -6.50 -31.25 15.85
C SER A 52 -7.46 -31.54 17.00
N PHE A 53 -8.35 -30.58 17.31
CA PHE A 53 -9.43 -30.81 18.29
C PHE A 53 -10.58 -31.63 17.70
N LEU A 54 -10.65 -31.79 16.38
CA LEU A 54 -11.59 -32.67 15.68
C LEU A 54 -11.06 -34.11 15.54
N ALA A 55 -9.88 -34.42 16.06
CA ALA A 55 -9.24 -35.74 15.91
C ALA A 55 -10.15 -36.90 16.39
N HIS A 56 -10.94 -36.69 17.44
CA HIS A 56 -11.86 -37.68 18.00
C HIS A 56 -13.35 -37.46 17.58
N ALA A 57 -13.64 -36.45 16.76
CA ALA A 57 -14.99 -36.05 16.38
C ALA A 57 -15.29 -36.39 14.90
N PHE A 58 -14.92 -37.58 14.45
CA PHE A 58 -15.08 -38.00 13.05
C PHE A 58 -16.51 -37.82 12.52
N THR A 59 -17.53 -38.20 13.31
CA THR A 59 -18.92 -38.06 12.92
C THR A 59 -19.32 -36.60 12.70
N VAL A 60 -18.81 -35.68 13.54
CA VAL A 60 -19.10 -34.25 13.43
C VAL A 60 -18.46 -33.69 12.15
N GLU A 61 -17.20 -34.02 11.87
CA GLU A 61 -16.51 -33.60 10.66
C GLU A 61 -17.18 -34.14 9.40
N PHE A 62 -17.61 -35.39 9.41
CA PHE A 62 -18.36 -36.01 8.34
C PHE A 62 -19.68 -35.25 8.06
N VAL A 63 -20.45 -34.94 9.11
CA VAL A 63 -21.69 -34.13 8.97
C VAL A 63 -21.36 -32.75 8.42
N MET A 64 -20.32 -32.07 8.94
CA MET A 64 -19.90 -30.77 8.43
C MET A 64 -19.56 -30.82 6.93
N TYR A 65 -18.79 -31.82 6.51
CA TYR A 65 -18.44 -32.03 5.10
C TYR A 65 -19.66 -32.13 4.19
N TYR A 66 -20.64 -33.00 4.56
CA TYR A 66 -21.86 -33.18 3.75
C TYR A 66 -22.76 -31.94 3.76
N VAL A 67 -22.80 -31.18 4.85
CA VAL A 67 -23.51 -29.89 4.88
C VAL A 67 -22.89 -28.90 3.89
N LEU A 68 -21.54 -28.83 3.81
CA LEU A 68 -20.85 -28.01 2.82
C LEU A 68 -21.11 -28.47 1.39
N VAL A 69 -21.07 -29.79 1.12
CA VAL A 69 -21.39 -30.36 -0.19
C VAL A 69 -22.82 -30.03 -0.58
N ALA A 70 -23.79 -30.25 0.31
CA ALA A 70 -25.21 -29.92 0.06
C ALA A 70 -25.40 -28.44 -0.28
N TRP A 71 -24.71 -27.55 0.42
CA TRP A 71 -24.72 -26.12 0.13
C TRP A 71 -24.14 -25.79 -1.25
N LEU A 72 -23.03 -26.44 -1.65
CA LEU A 72 -22.45 -26.26 -2.98
C LEU A 72 -23.37 -26.74 -4.09
N VAL A 73 -24.08 -27.86 -3.87
CA VAL A 73 -25.12 -28.34 -4.81
C VAL A 73 -26.24 -27.31 -4.95
N VAL A 74 -26.78 -26.81 -3.82
CA VAL A 74 -27.80 -25.75 -3.83
C VAL A 74 -27.29 -24.49 -4.55
N SER A 75 -26.06 -24.10 -4.29
CA SER A 75 -25.41 -22.94 -4.95
C SER A 75 -25.26 -23.18 -6.45
N GLY A 76 -24.84 -24.37 -6.86
CA GLY A 76 -24.72 -24.76 -8.27
C GLY A 76 -26.07 -24.74 -8.99
N VAL A 77 -27.11 -25.29 -8.39
CA VAL A 77 -28.50 -25.23 -8.93
C VAL A 77 -28.96 -23.77 -9.05
N ALA A 78 -28.74 -22.96 -8.02
CA ALA A 78 -29.09 -21.54 -8.06
C ALA A 78 -28.31 -20.77 -9.16
N LEU A 79 -27.04 -21.10 -9.38
CA LEU A 79 -26.24 -20.53 -10.47
C LEU A 79 -26.80 -20.92 -11.84
N LEU A 80 -27.12 -22.20 -12.06
CA LEU A 80 -27.73 -22.67 -13.29
C LEU A 80 -29.07 -22.00 -13.56
N PHE A 81 -29.91 -21.86 -12.52
CA PHE A 81 -31.16 -21.13 -12.63
C PHE A 81 -30.97 -19.66 -12.95
N LYS A 82 -29.97 -19.00 -12.37
CA LYS A 82 -29.62 -17.61 -12.69
C LYS A 82 -29.11 -17.46 -14.13
N LEU A 83 -28.30 -18.39 -14.61
CA LEU A 83 -27.77 -18.34 -16.00
C LEU A 83 -28.90 -18.53 -17.02
N THR A 84 -29.87 -19.41 -16.75
CA THR A 84 -30.97 -19.74 -17.68
C THR A 84 -32.11 -18.70 -17.62
N ARG A 85 -32.39 -18.14 -16.44
CA ARG A 85 -33.54 -17.24 -16.19
C ARG A 85 -33.13 -15.96 -15.45
N TRP A 86 -32.15 -15.23 -15.96
CA TRP A 86 -31.63 -14.03 -15.32
C TRP A 86 -32.70 -13.03 -14.87
N LYS A 87 -33.64 -12.68 -15.75
CA LYS A 87 -34.65 -11.64 -15.46
C LYS A 87 -35.63 -12.02 -14.34
N THR A 88 -35.94 -13.32 -14.18
CA THR A 88 -36.91 -13.82 -13.20
C THR A 88 -36.24 -14.39 -11.95
N TYR A 89 -34.92 -14.41 -11.90
CA TYR A 89 -34.17 -14.96 -10.75
C TYR A 89 -34.45 -14.20 -9.45
N ALA A 90 -34.44 -12.88 -9.51
CA ALA A 90 -34.67 -11.99 -8.37
C ALA A 90 -36.14 -12.11 -7.83
N GLU A 91 -37.09 -12.44 -8.72
CA GLU A 91 -38.52 -12.60 -8.40
C GLU A 91 -38.84 -14.00 -7.91
N SER A 92 -37.86 -14.91 -7.92
CA SER A 92 -38.06 -16.29 -7.49
C SER A 92 -38.40 -16.40 -5.99
N ALA A 93 -39.19 -17.40 -5.63
CA ALA A 93 -39.69 -17.62 -4.28
C ALA A 93 -38.64 -17.59 -3.16
N PRO A 94 -37.39 -18.12 -3.33
CA PRO A 94 -36.34 -18.03 -2.31
C PRO A 94 -35.94 -16.61 -1.93
N PHE A 95 -36.09 -15.65 -2.85
CA PHE A 95 -35.68 -14.27 -2.61
C PHE A 95 -36.84 -13.33 -2.26
N THR A 96 -38.07 -13.67 -2.65
CA THR A 96 -39.27 -12.85 -2.40
C THR A 96 -39.92 -13.15 -1.08
N ARG A 97 -39.95 -14.44 -0.65
CA ARG A 97 -40.57 -14.87 0.59
C ARG A 97 -39.73 -14.54 1.81
N PRO A 98 -40.23 -13.77 2.81
CA PRO A 98 -39.42 -13.35 3.97
C PRO A 98 -38.92 -14.53 4.82
N GLY A 99 -39.70 -15.64 4.91
CA GLY A 99 -39.27 -16.85 5.60
C GLY A 99 -38.09 -17.54 4.92
N ALA A 100 -38.12 -17.68 3.59
CA ALA A 100 -37.03 -18.28 2.82
C ALA A 100 -35.74 -17.44 2.89
N ARG A 101 -35.84 -16.10 2.87
CA ARG A 101 -34.71 -15.23 3.08
C ARG A 101 -34.05 -15.41 4.46
N ARG A 102 -34.86 -15.57 5.52
CA ARG A 102 -34.34 -15.83 6.86
C ARG A 102 -33.62 -17.17 6.93
N ALA A 103 -34.23 -18.22 6.36
CA ALA A 103 -33.65 -19.56 6.31
C ALA A 103 -32.30 -19.58 5.55
N LEU A 104 -32.23 -18.94 4.36
CA LEU A 104 -30.99 -18.84 3.60
C LEU A 104 -29.90 -18.04 4.34
N ARG A 105 -30.28 -16.98 5.05
CA ARG A 105 -29.36 -16.22 5.87
C ARG A 105 -28.82 -17.06 7.03
N PHE A 106 -29.67 -17.79 7.72
CA PHE A 106 -29.27 -18.67 8.81
C PHE A 106 -28.34 -19.79 8.31
N ALA A 107 -28.70 -20.44 7.20
CA ALA A 107 -27.88 -21.46 6.58
C ALA A 107 -26.48 -20.87 6.16
N SER A 108 -26.47 -19.68 5.63
CA SER A 108 -25.23 -18.97 5.31
C SER A 108 -24.32 -18.78 6.54
N TYR A 109 -24.89 -18.42 7.68
CA TYR A 109 -24.12 -18.30 8.93
C TYR A 109 -23.60 -19.65 9.42
N VAL A 110 -24.39 -20.72 9.28
CA VAL A 110 -23.93 -22.08 9.62
C VAL A 110 -22.76 -22.49 8.73
N ILE A 111 -22.81 -22.21 7.42
CA ILE A 111 -21.70 -22.50 6.49
C ILE A 111 -20.42 -21.73 6.89
N TRP A 112 -20.56 -20.45 7.22
CA TRP A 112 -19.41 -19.66 7.70
C TRP A 112 -18.86 -20.19 9.02
N ALA A 113 -19.72 -20.59 9.95
CA ALA A 113 -19.29 -21.18 11.22
C ALA A 113 -18.54 -22.50 11.00
N ILE A 114 -19.04 -23.39 10.14
CA ILE A 114 -18.35 -24.64 9.78
C ILE A 114 -17.00 -24.34 9.12
N ALA A 115 -16.97 -23.44 8.14
CA ALA A 115 -15.73 -23.06 7.48
C ALA A 115 -14.71 -22.47 8.46
N LEU A 116 -15.17 -21.65 9.41
CA LEU A 116 -14.32 -21.09 10.46
C LEU A 116 -13.76 -22.17 11.41
N VAL A 117 -14.60 -23.10 11.85
CA VAL A 117 -14.18 -24.22 12.69
C VAL A 117 -13.13 -25.07 11.98
N LEU A 118 -13.35 -25.41 10.72
CA LEU A 118 -12.38 -26.16 9.91
C LEU A 118 -11.11 -25.36 9.67
N PHE A 119 -11.21 -24.05 9.45
CA PHE A 119 -10.05 -23.17 9.32
C PHE A 119 -9.21 -23.16 10.60
N VAL A 120 -9.83 -23.01 11.76
CA VAL A 120 -9.12 -23.04 13.05
C VAL A 120 -8.47 -24.41 13.24
N ASP A 121 -9.19 -25.50 13.01
CA ASP A 121 -8.68 -26.86 13.20
C ASP A 121 -7.52 -27.22 12.24
N ARG A 122 -7.65 -26.87 10.96
CA ARG A 122 -6.64 -27.26 9.94
C ARG A 122 -5.52 -26.28 9.81
N VAL A 123 -5.80 -24.97 9.87
CA VAL A 123 -4.77 -23.95 9.65
C VAL A 123 -4.14 -23.53 10.97
N VAL A 124 -4.94 -23.09 11.95
CA VAL A 124 -4.37 -22.58 13.21
C VAL A 124 -3.72 -23.69 14.01
N MET A 125 -4.41 -24.82 14.22
CA MET A 125 -3.84 -25.99 14.90
C MET A 125 -2.74 -26.64 14.07
N GLY A 126 -2.81 -26.58 12.74
CA GLY A 126 -1.76 -27.02 11.83
C GLY A 126 -0.47 -26.24 12.01
N VAL A 127 -0.56 -24.91 12.07
CA VAL A 127 0.62 -24.06 12.35
C VAL A 127 1.16 -24.31 13.75
N ALA A 128 0.28 -24.45 14.75
CA ALA A 128 0.68 -24.74 16.11
C ALA A 128 1.43 -26.09 16.24
N SER A 129 0.92 -27.15 15.62
CA SER A 129 1.59 -28.46 15.61
C SER A 129 2.90 -28.43 14.84
N ALA A 130 2.95 -27.74 13.70
CA ALA A 130 4.18 -27.58 12.92
C ALA A 130 5.25 -26.81 13.69
N TRP A 131 4.85 -25.79 14.46
CA TRP A 131 5.74 -25.06 15.35
C TRP A 131 6.33 -25.95 16.45
N ASP A 132 5.49 -26.77 17.08
CA ASP A 132 5.89 -27.67 18.16
C ASP A 132 6.90 -28.73 17.65
N VAL A 133 6.59 -29.36 16.52
CA VAL A 133 7.50 -30.29 15.84
C VAL A 133 8.84 -29.62 15.49
N ALA A 134 8.77 -28.38 14.96
CA ALA A 134 9.97 -27.65 14.59
C ALA A 134 10.86 -27.31 15.80
N VAL A 135 10.25 -26.87 16.91
CA VAL A 135 10.98 -26.56 18.16
C VAL A 135 11.60 -27.84 18.78
N GLN A 136 10.86 -28.96 18.79
CA GLN A 136 11.39 -30.25 19.28
C GLN A 136 12.56 -30.73 18.41
N ALA A 137 12.43 -30.64 17.07
CA ALA A 137 13.50 -31.00 16.15
C ALA A 137 14.74 -30.11 16.32
N ALA A 138 14.55 -28.81 16.55
CA ALA A 138 15.64 -27.86 16.75
C ALA A 138 16.39 -28.06 18.07
N ASN A 139 15.72 -28.54 19.12
CA ASN A 139 16.27 -28.77 20.46
C ASN A 139 16.70 -30.23 20.68
N SER A 140 16.60 -31.10 19.67
CA SER A 140 17.04 -32.50 19.75
C SER A 140 18.59 -32.60 19.82
N ALA A 141 19.11 -33.73 20.26
CA ALA A 141 20.54 -33.97 20.32
C ALA A 141 21.22 -34.00 18.93
N ASP A 142 20.48 -34.31 17.88
CA ASP A 142 20.89 -34.24 16.48
C ASP A 142 19.84 -33.38 15.72
N PRO A 143 20.02 -32.06 15.70
CA PRO A 143 19.03 -31.15 15.08
C PRO A 143 18.93 -31.40 13.59
N ARG A 144 17.80 -31.93 13.14
CA ARG A 144 17.49 -32.15 11.72
C ARG A 144 16.24 -31.40 11.34
N ARG A 145 16.35 -30.75 10.19
CA ARG A 145 15.20 -30.01 9.63
C ARG A 145 14.11 -31.01 9.18
N PRO A 146 12.84 -30.83 9.62
CA PRO A 146 11.72 -31.64 9.15
C PRO A 146 11.52 -31.49 7.62
N GLU A 147 11.11 -32.57 6.96
CA GLU A 147 10.85 -32.56 5.51
C GLU A 147 9.56 -31.82 5.11
N PRO A 148 8.41 -31.91 5.86
CA PRO A 148 7.20 -31.22 5.48
C PRO A 148 7.41 -29.71 5.44
N MET A 149 6.82 -29.04 4.42
CA MET A 149 7.08 -27.66 4.10
C MET A 149 6.80 -26.71 5.28
N LEU A 150 5.64 -26.84 5.93
CA LEU A 150 5.25 -25.94 7.03
C LEU A 150 6.15 -26.10 8.26
N GLU A 151 6.45 -27.34 8.65
CA GLU A 151 7.35 -27.67 9.74
C GLU A 151 8.77 -27.19 9.46
N SER A 152 9.23 -27.37 8.21
CA SER A 152 10.50 -26.85 7.72
C SER A 152 10.58 -25.33 7.82
N MET A 153 9.52 -24.60 7.43
CA MET A 153 9.45 -23.13 7.56
C MET A 153 9.50 -22.70 9.03
N CYS A 154 8.75 -23.36 9.90
CA CYS A 154 8.78 -23.10 11.34
C CYS A 154 10.17 -23.35 11.94
N TYR A 155 10.85 -24.44 11.52
CA TYR A 155 12.20 -24.77 11.94
C TYR A 155 13.21 -23.69 11.52
N ILE A 156 13.16 -23.26 10.26
CA ILE A 156 14.02 -22.21 9.71
C ILE A 156 13.78 -20.88 10.44
N LEU A 157 12.51 -20.54 10.69
CA LEU A 157 12.15 -19.33 11.42
C LEU A 157 12.66 -19.38 12.88
N TYR A 158 12.51 -20.53 13.56
CA TYR A 158 12.97 -20.69 14.93
C TYR A 158 14.50 -20.61 15.04
N GLN A 159 15.23 -21.32 14.21
CA GLN A 159 16.69 -21.33 14.20
C GLN A 159 17.29 -20.03 13.66
N GLY A 160 16.67 -19.41 12.65
CA GLY A 160 17.13 -18.18 12.03
C GLY A 160 16.62 -16.90 12.71
N ARG A 161 15.86 -17.00 13.83
CA ARG A 161 15.15 -15.87 14.45
C ARG A 161 16.04 -14.66 14.73
N ASP A 162 17.25 -14.89 15.25
CA ASP A 162 18.15 -13.81 15.62
C ASP A 162 18.69 -13.08 14.38
N THR A 163 18.97 -13.84 13.33
CA THR A 163 19.37 -13.31 12.01
C THR A 163 18.24 -12.49 11.38
N PHE A 164 17.02 -13.04 11.36
CA PHE A 164 15.85 -12.31 10.84
C PHE A 164 15.52 -11.07 11.67
N PHE A 165 15.61 -11.18 13.01
CA PHE A 165 15.33 -10.04 13.89
C PHE A 165 16.35 -8.91 13.68
N THR A 166 17.63 -9.21 13.59
CA THR A 166 18.69 -8.23 13.30
C THR A 166 18.44 -7.56 11.95
N GLY A 167 18.14 -8.35 10.91
CA GLY A 167 17.82 -7.80 9.58
C GLY A 167 16.57 -6.93 9.59
N LEU A 168 15.54 -7.34 10.35
CA LEU A 168 14.30 -6.56 10.49
C LEU A 168 14.56 -5.21 11.19
N VAL A 169 15.33 -5.19 12.27
CA VAL A 169 15.70 -3.96 12.98
C VAL A 169 16.47 -3.02 12.05
N THR A 170 17.48 -3.52 11.36
CA THR A 170 18.25 -2.73 10.38
C THR A 170 17.37 -2.17 9.27
N THR A 171 16.41 -2.96 8.75
CA THR A 171 15.44 -2.49 7.77
C THR A 171 14.62 -1.30 8.28
N VAL A 172 14.13 -1.40 9.53
CA VAL A 172 13.35 -0.31 10.15
C VAL A 172 14.22 0.92 10.40
N GLU A 173 15.45 0.73 10.90
CA GLU A 173 16.40 1.83 11.12
C GLU A 173 16.71 2.57 9.82
N LEU A 174 17.05 1.86 8.75
CA LEU A 174 17.32 2.45 7.42
C LEU A 174 16.10 3.21 6.89
N ALA A 175 14.91 2.61 6.98
CA ALA A 175 13.70 3.24 6.50
C ALA A 175 13.35 4.51 7.29
N VAL A 176 13.40 4.46 8.62
CA VAL A 176 13.02 5.59 9.48
C VAL A 176 14.05 6.72 9.38
N PHE A 177 15.33 6.42 9.62
CA PHE A 177 16.38 7.45 9.58
C PHE A 177 16.54 8.01 8.17
N GLY A 178 16.53 7.15 7.14
CA GLY A 178 16.60 7.58 5.75
C GLY A 178 15.45 8.52 5.37
N THR A 179 14.21 8.17 5.74
CA THR A 179 13.02 9.00 5.47
C THR A 179 13.10 10.34 6.19
N VAL A 180 13.47 10.35 7.47
CA VAL A 180 13.53 11.58 8.27
C VAL A 180 14.60 12.52 7.73
N ILE A 181 15.81 12.03 7.46
CA ILE A 181 16.89 12.85 6.92
C ILE A 181 16.52 13.34 5.51
N ALA A 182 15.96 12.46 4.67
CA ALA A 182 15.50 12.81 3.32
C ALA A 182 14.42 13.91 3.34
N PHE A 183 13.51 13.89 4.30
CA PHE A 183 12.49 14.92 4.44
C PHE A 183 13.11 16.32 4.64
N PHE A 184 14.07 16.46 5.55
CA PHE A 184 14.72 17.75 5.77
C PHE A 184 15.56 18.22 4.57
N LEU A 185 16.25 17.29 3.89
CA LEU A 185 16.98 17.62 2.67
C LEU A 185 16.01 17.98 1.52
N ALA A 186 14.89 17.29 1.41
CA ALA A 186 13.84 17.60 0.42
C ALA A 186 13.21 18.98 0.66
N LEU A 187 12.99 19.36 1.93
CA LEU A 187 12.56 20.71 2.28
C LEU A 187 13.55 21.78 1.80
N LEU A 188 14.83 21.55 2.01
CA LEU A 188 15.85 22.48 1.54
C LEU A 188 15.84 22.59 0.01
N LEU A 189 15.80 21.45 -0.69
CA LEU A 189 15.83 21.42 -2.16
C LEU A 189 14.54 21.94 -2.80
N VAL A 190 13.37 21.72 -2.19
CA VAL A 190 12.11 22.24 -2.75
C VAL A 190 12.09 23.76 -2.71
N PHE A 191 12.61 24.40 -1.66
CA PHE A 191 12.73 25.85 -1.63
C PHE A 191 13.63 26.39 -2.75
N ALA A 192 14.75 25.73 -3.04
CA ALA A 192 15.58 26.09 -4.19
C ALA A 192 14.84 25.87 -5.53
N ARG A 193 14.02 24.80 -5.61
CA ARG A 193 13.32 24.38 -6.83
C ARG A 193 12.15 25.27 -7.21
N ILE A 194 11.41 25.83 -6.23
CA ILE A 194 10.19 26.65 -6.46
C ILE A 194 10.49 28.15 -6.58
N GLN A 195 11.75 28.57 -6.49
CA GLN A 195 12.12 29.99 -6.59
C GLN A 195 11.72 30.57 -7.96
N THR A 196 11.01 31.70 -7.92
CA THR A 196 10.73 32.52 -9.09
C THR A 196 11.68 33.72 -9.12
N ILE A 197 12.00 34.15 -10.33
CA ILE A 197 12.82 35.35 -10.53
C ILE A 197 11.90 36.56 -10.50
N ASP A 198 12.07 37.45 -9.53
CA ASP A 198 11.26 38.65 -9.40
C ASP A 198 12.01 39.89 -9.93
N ARG A 199 11.27 40.91 -10.36
CA ARG A 199 11.87 42.17 -10.87
C ARG A 199 12.83 42.86 -9.90
N PRO A 200 12.57 42.87 -8.56
CA PRO A 200 13.48 43.54 -7.60
C PRO A 200 14.73 42.72 -7.26
N ASP A 201 14.88 41.48 -7.79
CA ASP A 201 16.07 40.68 -7.50
C ASP A 201 17.33 41.30 -8.15
N ASN A 202 18.42 41.46 -7.37
CA ASN A 202 19.69 41.83 -7.92
C ASN A 202 20.35 40.63 -8.64
N ASP A 203 21.34 40.87 -9.47
CA ASP A 203 21.97 39.86 -10.32
C ASP A 203 22.58 38.69 -9.52
N PHE A 204 23.08 38.95 -8.31
CA PHE A 204 23.61 37.90 -7.41
C PHE A 204 22.51 36.97 -6.92
N VAL A 205 21.39 37.51 -6.46
CA VAL A 205 20.20 36.69 -6.01
C VAL A 205 19.62 35.91 -7.18
N ARG A 206 19.48 36.54 -8.34
CA ARG A 206 19.00 35.90 -9.58
C ARG A 206 19.91 34.74 -9.99
N PHE A 207 21.24 34.93 -9.95
CA PHE A 207 22.19 33.86 -10.24
C PHE A 207 21.97 32.64 -9.33
N TRP A 208 21.91 32.83 -8.00
CA TRP A 208 21.74 31.73 -7.07
C TRP A 208 20.35 31.04 -7.17
N LYS A 209 19.31 31.79 -7.49
CA LYS A 209 17.96 31.19 -7.78
C LYS A 209 18.01 30.28 -9.01
N VAL A 210 18.68 30.71 -10.09
CA VAL A 210 18.82 29.89 -11.31
C VAL A 210 19.68 28.64 -11.05
N VAL A 211 20.85 28.82 -10.43
CA VAL A 211 21.77 27.72 -10.12
C VAL A 211 21.11 26.72 -9.18
N GLY A 212 20.47 27.18 -8.09
CA GLY A 212 19.79 26.32 -7.12
C GLY A 212 18.64 25.54 -7.73
N SER A 213 17.78 26.21 -8.52
CA SER A 213 16.69 25.56 -9.22
C SER A 213 17.18 24.56 -10.28
N GLY A 214 18.23 24.93 -11.02
CA GLY A 214 18.88 24.06 -12.00
C GLY A 214 19.49 22.81 -11.36
N PHE A 215 20.21 22.99 -10.25
CA PHE A 215 20.79 21.88 -9.48
C PHE A 215 19.70 20.94 -8.94
N ALA A 216 18.65 21.47 -8.30
CA ALA A 216 17.56 20.67 -7.78
C ALA A 216 16.85 19.86 -8.87
N LYS A 217 16.65 20.47 -10.06
CA LYS A 217 16.08 19.79 -11.23
C LYS A 217 17.00 18.67 -11.74
N LEU A 218 18.29 18.97 -11.93
CA LEU A 218 19.28 17.99 -12.40
C LEU A 218 19.38 16.81 -11.42
N TYR A 219 19.50 17.10 -10.13
CA TYR A 219 19.53 16.09 -9.06
C TYR A 219 18.32 15.17 -9.12
N SER A 220 17.12 15.74 -9.13
CA SER A 220 15.88 14.95 -9.22
C SER A 220 15.82 14.09 -10.48
N THR A 221 16.23 14.66 -11.62
CA THR A 221 16.21 13.94 -12.90
C THR A 221 17.19 12.76 -12.90
N VAL A 222 18.40 12.95 -12.39
CA VAL A 222 19.42 11.89 -12.35
C VAL A 222 19.04 10.80 -11.35
N VAL A 223 18.69 11.18 -10.12
CA VAL A 223 18.41 10.21 -9.05
C VAL A 223 17.15 9.40 -9.36
N ARG A 224 16.09 10.03 -9.84
CA ARG A 224 14.85 9.32 -10.21
C ARG A 224 14.94 8.59 -11.55
N GLY A 225 15.90 8.94 -12.40
CA GLY A 225 16.13 8.33 -13.70
C GLY A 225 17.09 7.14 -13.68
N THR A 226 17.70 6.81 -12.53
CA THR A 226 18.67 5.71 -12.41
C THR A 226 18.22 4.70 -11.34
N PRO A 227 18.52 3.38 -11.51
CA PRO A 227 18.15 2.36 -10.53
C PRO A 227 18.87 2.58 -9.18
N MET A 228 18.12 2.50 -8.08
CA MET A 228 18.67 2.68 -6.73
C MET A 228 19.79 1.65 -6.41
N MET A 229 19.69 0.42 -6.92
CA MET A 229 20.74 -0.59 -6.76
C MET A 229 22.08 -0.12 -7.30
N VAL A 230 22.07 0.48 -8.49
CA VAL A 230 23.30 1.02 -9.13
C VAL A 230 23.83 2.22 -8.34
N GLN A 231 22.93 3.08 -7.84
CA GLN A 231 23.32 4.20 -6.97
C GLN A 231 24.01 3.69 -5.70
N ALA A 232 23.46 2.66 -5.04
CA ALA A 232 24.06 2.05 -3.86
C ALA A 232 25.49 1.54 -4.13
N MET A 233 25.68 0.85 -5.25
CA MET A 233 27.01 0.37 -5.66
C MET A 233 27.98 1.50 -5.92
N ILE A 234 27.57 2.54 -6.65
CA ILE A 234 28.41 3.71 -6.95
C ILE A 234 28.79 4.44 -5.65
N ILE A 235 27.84 4.65 -4.75
CA ILE A 235 28.07 5.35 -3.48
C ILE A 235 29.02 4.52 -2.60
N TYR A 236 28.74 3.23 -2.41
CA TYR A 236 29.55 2.38 -1.53
C TYR A 236 30.97 2.21 -2.07
N TYR A 237 31.11 1.70 -3.29
CA TYR A 237 32.44 1.41 -3.87
C TYR A 237 33.19 2.67 -4.26
N GLY A 238 32.50 3.73 -4.68
CA GLY A 238 33.13 5.01 -5.02
C GLY A 238 33.76 5.67 -3.80
N VAL A 239 33.04 5.81 -2.69
CA VAL A 239 33.60 6.38 -1.45
C VAL A 239 34.68 5.46 -0.88
N PHE A 240 34.45 4.14 -0.91
CA PHE A 240 35.48 3.18 -0.49
C PHE A 240 36.76 3.30 -1.31
N GLY A 241 36.66 3.47 -2.64
CA GLY A 241 37.79 3.68 -3.54
C GLY A 241 38.55 4.97 -3.25
N ILE A 242 37.82 6.05 -2.97
CA ILE A 242 38.44 7.36 -2.58
C ILE A 242 39.18 7.20 -1.24
N LEU A 243 38.57 6.57 -0.25
CA LEU A 243 39.20 6.35 1.05
C LEU A 243 40.46 5.46 0.96
N ARG A 244 40.50 4.51 0.04
CA ARG A 244 41.70 3.68 -0.23
C ARG A 244 42.86 4.46 -0.83
N MET A 245 42.62 5.63 -1.39
CA MET A 245 43.71 6.53 -1.86
C MET A 245 44.40 7.27 -0.70
N THR A 246 43.82 7.17 0.51
CA THR A 246 44.42 7.71 1.73
C THR A 246 45.34 6.67 2.40
N ALA A 247 46.01 7.04 3.49
CA ALA A 247 46.86 6.13 4.27
C ALA A 247 46.05 5.14 5.18
N LEU A 248 44.69 5.08 5.02
CA LEU A 248 43.82 4.24 5.83
C LEU A 248 43.93 2.78 5.41
N THR A 249 43.97 1.89 6.39
CA THR A 249 43.85 0.45 6.17
C THR A 249 42.41 0.05 5.85
N THR A 250 42.18 -1.09 5.18
CA THR A 250 40.86 -1.60 4.86
C THR A 250 39.97 -1.76 6.11
N THR A 251 40.53 -2.17 7.25
CA THR A 251 39.82 -2.29 8.51
C THR A 251 39.34 -0.93 9.04
N GLN A 252 40.18 0.09 8.95
CA GLN A 252 39.81 1.45 9.33
C GLN A 252 38.72 2.02 8.40
N ILE A 253 38.86 1.78 7.09
CA ILE A 253 37.86 2.22 6.11
C ILE A 253 36.50 1.55 6.44
N ASN A 254 36.45 0.25 6.67
CA ASN A 254 35.21 -0.48 7.06
C ASN A 254 34.63 0.00 8.38
N GLY A 255 35.45 0.51 9.32
CA GLY A 255 34.97 1.10 10.56
C GLY A 255 34.33 2.49 10.36
N ILE A 256 34.78 3.28 9.38
CA ILE A 256 34.25 4.61 9.06
C ILE A 256 33.11 4.54 8.06
N TRP A 257 33.30 3.79 6.98
CA TRP A 257 32.36 3.63 5.88
C TRP A 257 31.74 2.24 5.89
N THR A 258 30.79 2.04 6.81
CA THR A 258 30.07 0.79 6.93
C THR A 258 29.05 0.62 5.81
N THR A 259 28.66 -0.61 5.50
CA THR A 259 27.57 -0.90 4.55
C THR A 259 26.24 -0.30 5.02
N PHE A 260 25.99 -0.24 6.33
CA PHE A 260 24.81 0.44 6.91
C PHE A 260 24.83 1.94 6.57
N LEU A 261 25.95 2.63 6.80
CA LEU A 261 26.06 4.07 6.51
C LEU A 261 25.90 4.35 5.01
N ALA A 262 26.52 3.55 4.15
CA ALA A 262 26.36 3.65 2.70
C ALA A 262 24.91 3.42 2.25
N GLY A 263 24.25 2.44 2.84
CA GLY A 263 22.83 2.17 2.62
C GLY A 263 21.94 3.32 3.08
N LEU A 264 22.21 3.87 4.27
CA LEU A 264 21.51 5.03 4.80
C LEU A 264 21.64 6.25 3.89
N VAL A 265 22.86 6.55 3.42
CA VAL A 265 23.12 7.65 2.47
C VAL A 265 22.36 7.41 1.16
N THR A 266 22.37 6.18 0.66
CA THR A 266 21.69 5.83 -0.60
C THR A 266 20.17 6.04 -0.49
N ILE A 267 19.51 5.48 0.53
CA ILE A 267 18.08 5.69 0.77
C ILE A 267 17.79 7.18 0.94
N THR A 268 18.58 7.86 1.75
CA THR A 268 18.40 9.30 2.00
C THR A 268 18.45 10.11 0.71
N LEU A 269 19.47 9.92 -0.12
CA LEU A 269 19.58 10.63 -1.38
C LEU A 269 18.45 10.28 -2.34
N ASN A 270 18.10 9.00 -2.44
CA ASN A 270 17.02 8.56 -3.31
C ASN A 270 15.68 9.20 -2.88
N SER A 271 15.28 9.01 -1.63
CA SER A 271 14.02 9.55 -1.08
C SER A 271 13.96 11.08 -1.09
N THR A 272 15.12 11.77 -0.94
CA THR A 272 15.18 13.23 -1.05
C THR A 272 14.65 13.70 -2.41
N ALA A 273 15.02 13.02 -3.50
CA ALA A 273 14.58 13.39 -4.84
C ALA A 273 13.07 13.18 -5.02
N TYR A 274 12.52 12.07 -4.49
CA TYR A 274 11.08 11.80 -4.56
C TYR A 274 10.28 12.74 -3.66
N MET A 275 10.69 12.91 -2.40
CA MET A 275 10.00 13.80 -1.44
C MET A 275 10.02 15.26 -1.90
N MET A 276 11.11 15.72 -2.52
CA MET A 276 11.19 17.07 -3.10
C MET A 276 10.10 17.28 -4.15
N GLU A 277 9.87 16.31 -5.04
CA GLU A 277 8.82 16.42 -6.07
C GLU A 277 7.41 16.29 -5.47
N VAL A 278 7.22 15.47 -4.44
CA VAL A 278 5.96 15.38 -3.69
C VAL A 278 5.64 16.72 -3.02
N LEU A 279 6.62 17.33 -2.35
CA LEU A 279 6.48 18.66 -1.75
C LEU A 279 6.18 19.73 -2.79
N ARG A 280 6.89 19.73 -3.92
CA ARG A 280 6.64 20.65 -5.03
C ARG A 280 5.21 20.51 -5.54
N GLY A 281 4.75 19.27 -5.81
CA GLY A 281 3.39 19.01 -6.25
C GLY A 281 2.34 19.47 -5.24
N GLY A 282 2.57 19.24 -3.94
CA GLY A 282 1.70 19.75 -2.87
C GLY A 282 1.61 21.27 -2.83
N ILE A 283 2.74 21.97 -3.01
CA ILE A 283 2.79 23.44 -3.04
C ILE A 283 2.08 23.98 -4.29
N GLU A 284 2.30 23.37 -5.45
CA GLU A 284 1.65 23.76 -6.71
C GLU A 284 0.14 23.46 -6.74
N SER A 285 -0.34 22.58 -5.89
CA SER A 285 -1.78 22.26 -5.73
C SER A 285 -2.56 23.34 -4.96
N VAL A 286 -1.87 24.27 -4.29
CA VAL A 286 -2.54 25.39 -3.61
C VAL A 286 -3.11 26.35 -4.64
N ASP A 287 -4.38 26.73 -4.46
CA ASP A 287 -5.07 27.66 -5.34
C ASP A 287 -4.31 28.99 -5.47
N ARG A 288 -4.10 29.45 -6.71
CA ARG A 288 -3.39 30.70 -7.00
C ARG A 288 -4.06 31.92 -6.38
N GLY A 289 -5.37 31.91 -6.23
CA GLY A 289 -6.13 32.95 -5.53
C GLY A 289 -5.68 33.17 -4.09
N GLN A 290 -5.16 32.12 -3.41
CA GLN A 290 -4.57 32.27 -2.07
C GLN A 290 -3.31 33.15 -2.09
N THR A 291 -2.48 32.98 -3.11
CA THR A 291 -1.28 33.80 -3.30
C THR A 291 -1.66 35.23 -3.66
N GLU A 292 -2.62 35.41 -4.57
CA GLU A 292 -3.09 36.74 -4.99
C GLU A 292 -3.75 37.50 -3.85
N ALA A 293 -4.60 36.87 -3.05
CA ALA A 293 -5.22 37.44 -1.87
C ALA A 293 -4.18 37.87 -0.83
N ALA A 294 -3.19 37.00 -0.54
CA ALA A 294 -2.12 37.35 0.36
C ALA A 294 -1.30 38.56 -0.10
N ARG A 295 -1.02 38.63 -1.41
CA ARG A 295 -0.32 39.76 -2.04
C ARG A 295 -1.14 41.04 -2.00
N SER A 296 -2.45 40.96 -2.21
CA SER A 296 -3.38 42.12 -2.11
C SER A 296 -3.46 42.70 -0.70
N LEU A 297 -3.21 41.85 0.34
CA LEU A 297 -3.10 42.29 1.73
C LEU A 297 -1.69 42.88 2.08
N GLY A 298 -0.82 43.08 1.09
CA GLY A 298 0.48 43.71 1.26
C GLY A 298 1.62 42.76 1.68
N LEU A 299 1.38 41.45 1.69
CA LEU A 299 2.46 40.47 1.96
C LEU A 299 3.46 40.46 0.79
N SER A 300 4.76 40.38 1.11
CA SER A 300 5.77 40.12 0.08
C SER A 300 5.61 38.71 -0.52
N GLN A 301 6.21 38.43 -1.68
CA GLN A 301 6.18 37.12 -2.31
C GLN A 301 6.63 36.02 -1.35
N TRP A 302 7.74 36.26 -0.63
CA TRP A 302 8.25 35.32 0.37
C TRP A 302 7.28 35.14 1.55
N GLN A 303 6.70 36.22 2.04
CA GLN A 303 5.71 36.15 3.14
C GLN A 303 4.45 35.41 2.71
N ALA A 304 3.93 35.63 1.51
CA ALA A 304 2.81 34.91 0.97
C ALA A 304 3.13 33.40 0.84
N MET A 305 4.32 33.08 0.31
CA MET A 305 4.79 31.69 0.23
C MET A 305 4.91 31.04 1.62
N ALA A 306 5.65 31.66 2.54
CA ALA A 306 5.96 31.07 3.84
C ALA A 306 4.75 30.99 4.78
N LYS A 307 3.85 31.99 4.78
CA LYS A 307 2.75 32.09 5.73
C LYS A 307 1.42 31.50 5.22
N VAL A 308 1.20 31.45 3.91
CA VAL A 308 -0.09 31.04 3.31
C VAL A 308 0.05 29.79 2.48
N VAL A 309 0.93 29.78 1.47
CA VAL A 309 1.02 28.69 0.49
C VAL A 309 1.72 27.46 1.09
N PHE A 310 2.87 27.62 1.69
CA PHE A 310 3.68 26.52 2.20
C PHE A 310 2.98 25.67 3.27
N PRO A 311 2.31 26.24 4.31
CA PRO A 311 1.58 25.46 5.29
C PRO A 311 0.41 24.65 4.69
N GLN A 312 -0.24 25.18 3.64
CA GLN A 312 -1.29 24.47 2.91
C GLN A 312 -0.67 23.38 2.02
N GLY A 313 0.39 23.72 1.28
CA GLY A 313 1.11 22.80 0.40
C GLY A 313 1.66 21.59 1.13
N ILE A 314 2.22 21.75 2.34
CA ILE A 314 2.65 20.61 3.17
C ILE A 314 1.48 19.69 3.49
N LYS A 315 0.31 20.23 3.85
CA LYS A 315 -0.88 19.39 4.13
C LYS A 315 -1.27 18.53 2.93
N TYR A 316 -1.19 19.07 1.72
CA TYR A 316 -1.43 18.31 0.49
C TYR A 316 -0.32 17.27 0.19
N ALA A 317 0.90 17.55 0.62
CA ALA A 317 2.03 16.63 0.44
C ALA A 317 2.08 15.49 1.47
N ILE A 318 1.48 15.63 2.66
CA ILE A 318 1.55 14.64 3.77
C ILE A 318 1.24 13.21 3.31
N PRO A 319 0.19 12.93 2.52
CA PRO A 319 -0.09 11.55 2.10
C PRO A 319 1.05 10.94 1.30
N GLY A 320 1.62 11.68 0.35
CA GLY A 320 2.75 11.25 -0.44
C GLY A 320 4.03 11.08 0.38
N LEU A 321 4.33 12.04 1.26
CA LEU A 321 5.49 11.97 2.17
C LEU A 321 5.39 10.76 3.12
N SER A 322 4.20 10.47 3.63
CA SER A 322 3.97 9.29 4.48
C SER A 322 4.22 7.99 3.72
N ASN A 323 3.85 7.92 2.44
CA ASN A 323 4.07 6.73 1.63
C ASN A 323 5.56 6.42 1.40
N GLU A 324 6.45 7.43 1.43
CA GLU A 324 7.90 7.23 1.28
C GLU A 324 8.49 6.32 2.37
N LEU A 325 8.01 6.41 3.61
CA LEU A 325 8.45 5.47 4.66
C LEU A 325 8.10 4.02 4.30
N VAL A 326 6.90 3.78 3.79
CA VAL A 326 6.45 2.44 3.38
C VAL A 326 7.25 1.93 2.17
N ILE A 327 7.62 2.83 1.25
CA ILE A 327 8.49 2.52 0.11
C ILE A 327 9.88 2.16 0.62
N ASN A 328 10.47 2.96 1.50
CA ASN A 328 11.82 2.76 2.03
C ASN A 328 11.98 1.43 2.80
N ILE A 329 10.94 0.95 3.49
CA ILE A 329 10.94 -0.39 4.12
C ILE A 329 11.18 -1.47 3.05
N LYS A 330 10.58 -1.37 1.88
CA LYS A 330 10.76 -2.34 0.78
C LYS A 330 12.06 -2.11 0.03
N ASP A 331 12.40 -0.86 -0.22
CA ASP A 331 13.57 -0.47 -0.98
C ASP A 331 14.89 -0.74 -0.24
N SER A 332 14.86 -0.83 1.11
CA SER A 332 16.02 -1.32 1.87
C SER A 332 16.53 -2.67 1.38
N SER A 333 15.63 -3.54 0.87
CA SER A 333 16.01 -4.86 0.34
C SER A 333 17.02 -4.82 -0.79
N VAL A 334 17.06 -3.72 -1.55
CA VAL A 334 18.02 -3.51 -2.63
C VAL A 334 19.46 -3.32 -2.11
N LEU A 335 19.60 -2.82 -0.88
CA LEU A 335 20.90 -2.55 -0.25
C LEU A 335 21.67 -3.81 0.15
N SER A 336 21.00 -4.97 0.17
CA SER A 336 21.65 -6.26 0.36
C SER A 336 22.76 -6.51 -0.67
N VAL A 337 22.68 -5.88 -1.86
CA VAL A 337 23.71 -5.98 -2.91
C VAL A 337 25.07 -5.45 -2.49
N ILE A 338 25.12 -4.45 -1.60
CA ILE A 338 26.36 -3.89 -1.04
C ILE A 338 26.74 -4.53 0.31
N GLY A 339 26.01 -5.57 0.72
CA GLY A 339 26.28 -6.28 1.98
C GLY A 339 25.67 -5.60 3.23
N THR A 340 24.70 -4.70 3.06
CA THR A 340 23.95 -4.15 4.18
C THR A 340 23.09 -5.25 4.80
N PHE A 341 23.22 -5.46 6.12
CA PHE A 341 22.55 -6.55 6.84
C PHE A 341 21.09 -6.20 7.14
N ASP A 342 20.30 -6.03 6.09
CA ASP A 342 18.84 -5.83 6.15
C ASP A 342 18.08 -7.17 6.17
N LEU A 343 16.75 -7.12 6.16
CA LEU A 343 15.91 -8.32 6.18
C LEU A 343 16.11 -9.20 4.91
N MET A 344 16.42 -8.60 3.76
CA MET A 344 16.69 -9.35 2.53
C MET A 344 18.05 -10.06 2.61
N PHE A 345 19.07 -9.39 3.14
CA PHE A 345 20.38 -10.01 3.39
C PHE A 345 20.26 -11.15 4.40
N ALA A 346 19.50 -10.95 5.48
CA ALA A 346 19.19 -12.02 6.45
C ALA A 346 18.49 -13.21 5.77
N THR A 347 17.54 -12.94 4.87
CA THR A 347 16.85 -13.96 4.08
C THR A 347 17.82 -14.79 3.25
N THR A 348 18.68 -14.15 2.47
CA THR A 348 19.65 -14.85 1.61
C THR A 348 20.68 -15.62 2.41
N THR A 349 21.10 -15.09 3.57
CA THR A 349 22.00 -15.76 4.50
C THR A 349 21.38 -17.06 5.04
N VAL A 350 20.17 -16.97 5.59
CA VAL A 350 19.44 -18.14 6.12
C VAL A 350 19.11 -19.13 4.99
N ALA A 351 18.73 -18.63 3.82
CA ALA A 351 18.51 -19.48 2.63
C ALA A 351 19.76 -20.24 2.22
N GLY A 352 20.93 -19.63 2.31
CA GLY A 352 22.22 -20.27 2.03
C GLY A 352 22.58 -21.35 3.07
N ILE A 353 22.31 -21.10 4.36
CA ILE A 353 22.58 -22.06 5.44
C ILE A 353 21.73 -23.33 5.30
N TYR A 354 20.43 -23.19 5.00
CA TYR A 354 19.49 -24.31 4.94
C TYR A 354 19.23 -24.84 3.53
N TYR A 355 19.76 -24.21 2.49
CA TYR A 355 19.49 -24.50 1.08
C TYR A 355 17.98 -24.47 0.72
N GLN A 356 17.25 -23.51 1.35
CA GLN A 356 15.79 -23.41 1.24
C GLN A 356 15.36 -21.99 0.82
N GLN A 357 15.58 -21.65 -0.45
CA GLN A 357 15.29 -20.32 -1.01
C GLN A 357 13.81 -19.98 -0.95
N PHE A 358 12.92 -20.92 -1.32
CA PHE A 358 11.49 -20.67 -1.40
C PHE A 358 10.86 -20.43 -0.01
N GLN A 359 11.20 -21.28 0.98
CA GLN A 359 10.66 -21.19 2.32
C GLN A 359 11.12 -19.90 3.02
N THR A 360 12.39 -19.55 2.90
CA THR A 360 12.94 -18.31 3.47
C THR A 360 12.36 -17.07 2.79
N ALA A 361 12.15 -17.09 1.48
CA ALA A 361 11.48 -16.01 0.75
C ALA A 361 10.03 -15.82 1.21
N LEU A 362 9.28 -16.91 1.47
CA LEU A 362 7.93 -16.81 2.03
C LEU A 362 7.92 -16.19 3.43
N ILE A 363 8.83 -16.62 4.31
CA ILE A 363 8.98 -16.04 5.66
C ILE A 363 9.22 -14.53 5.57
N SER A 364 10.16 -14.13 4.73
CA SER A 364 10.49 -12.72 4.55
C SER A 364 9.36 -11.91 3.91
N THR A 365 8.62 -12.51 2.96
CA THR A 365 7.44 -11.88 2.37
C THR A 365 6.41 -11.53 3.44
N VAL A 366 6.14 -12.46 4.36
CA VAL A 366 5.23 -12.23 5.49
C VAL A 366 5.77 -11.15 6.43
N ALA A 367 7.08 -11.16 6.73
CA ALA A 367 7.72 -10.16 7.58
C ALA A 367 7.63 -8.75 6.96
N TYR A 368 7.95 -8.58 5.66
CA TYR A 368 7.79 -7.30 4.95
C TYR A 368 6.33 -6.85 4.90
N LEU A 369 5.39 -7.78 4.69
CA LEU A 369 3.96 -7.46 4.69
C LEU A 369 3.51 -6.93 6.05
N ILE A 370 3.91 -7.58 7.15
CA ILE A 370 3.59 -7.12 8.52
C ILE A 370 4.19 -5.74 8.77
N LEU A 371 5.46 -5.52 8.42
CA LEU A 371 6.12 -4.21 8.58
C LEU A 371 5.40 -3.10 7.80
N THR A 372 5.08 -3.35 6.53
CA THR A 372 4.42 -2.35 5.69
C THR A 372 2.98 -2.08 6.14
N MET A 373 2.23 -3.10 6.58
CA MET A 373 0.89 -2.93 7.16
C MET A 373 0.96 -2.14 8.47
N LEU A 374 1.92 -2.43 9.35
CA LEU A 374 2.11 -1.71 10.60
C LEU A 374 2.49 -0.24 10.34
N ALA A 375 3.42 0.02 9.43
CA ALA A 375 3.82 1.36 9.03
C ALA A 375 2.62 2.13 8.46
N THR A 376 1.86 1.54 7.55
CA THR A 376 0.66 2.15 6.95
C THR A 376 -0.40 2.45 8.00
N TRP A 377 -0.63 1.54 8.94
CA TRP A 377 -1.60 1.74 10.03
C TRP A 377 -1.17 2.88 10.95
N LEU A 378 0.11 2.92 11.36
CA LEU A 378 0.66 4.02 12.19
C LEU A 378 0.53 5.36 11.48
N LEU A 379 0.96 5.44 10.21
CA LEU A 379 0.89 6.67 9.41
C LEU A 379 -0.54 7.13 9.18
N GLY A 380 -1.49 6.21 8.94
CA GLY A 380 -2.91 6.52 8.84
C GLY A 380 -3.45 7.17 10.12
N ARG A 381 -3.04 6.67 11.27
CA ARG A 381 -3.43 7.24 12.56
C ARG A 381 -2.87 8.67 12.78
N PHE A 382 -1.64 8.92 12.31
CA PHE A 382 -1.06 10.27 12.33
C PHE A 382 -1.77 11.21 11.34
N ALA A 383 -2.03 10.79 10.12
CA ALA A 383 -2.67 11.59 9.09
C ALA A 383 -4.07 12.07 9.51
N HIS A 384 -4.86 11.22 10.19
CA HIS A 384 -6.16 11.61 10.73
C HIS A 384 -6.10 12.76 11.74
N ARG A 385 -5.02 12.90 12.50
CA ARG A 385 -4.84 14.03 13.44
C ARG A 385 -4.64 15.37 12.74
N PHE A 386 -4.19 15.36 11.48
CA PHE A 386 -3.94 16.57 10.70
C PHE A 386 -5.11 16.92 9.74
N ASN A 387 -6.30 16.33 9.90
CA ASN A 387 -7.46 16.51 9.01
C ASN A 387 -7.12 16.27 7.51
N VAL A 388 -6.19 15.39 7.24
CA VAL A 388 -5.89 14.95 5.87
C VAL A 388 -6.86 13.83 5.54
N ASN A 389 -7.73 14.03 4.56
CA ASN A 389 -8.70 13.00 4.15
C ASN A 389 -7.98 11.72 3.72
N ALA A 390 -8.20 10.64 4.46
CA ALA A 390 -7.56 9.35 4.25
C ALA A 390 -7.87 8.70 2.87
N GLU A 391 -8.88 9.19 2.16
CA GLU A 391 -9.24 8.76 0.80
C GLU A 391 -8.11 8.98 -0.22
N VAL A 392 -7.20 9.94 0.04
CA VAL A 392 -6.06 10.22 -0.84
C VAL A 392 -4.92 9.20 -0.62
N MET A 393 -4.82 8.56 0.55
CA MET A 393 -3.78 7.56 0.84
C MET A 393 -3.96 6.24 0.09
N GLY A 394 -5.18 5.89 -0.31
CA GLY A 394 -5.50 4.64 -1.00
C GLY A 394 -5.47 4.71 -2.54
N SER A 395 -5.34 5.91 -3.12
CA SER A 395 -5.56 6.11 -4.56
C SER A 395 -4.29 6.28 -5.40
N THR A 396 -3.11 6.00 -4.87
CA THR A 396 -1.85 6.13 -5.61
C THR A 396 -1.48 4.93 -6.48
N SER A 397 -2.40 3.96 -6.68
CA SER A 397 -2.31 2.96 -7.74
C SER A 397 -3.52 3.13 -8.68
N ASP A 398 -3.27 3.65 -9.89
CA ASP A 398 -4.11 3.53 -11.08
C ASP A 398 -5.51 4.18 -11.05
N THR A 399 -5.60 5.51 -10.86
CA THR A 399 -6.73 6.24 -11.43
C THR A 399 -6.23 7.50 -12.15
N PRO A 400 -6.53 7.65 -13.46
CA PRO A 400 -6.25 8.90 -14.15
C PRO A 400 -7.08 10.03 -13.50
N VAL A 401 -6.39 11.13 -13.23
CA VAL A 401 -7.01 12.39 -12.77
C VAL A 401 -8.21 12.69 -13.67
N LYS A 402 -9.42 12.64 -13.10
CA LYS A 402 -10.59 13.17 -13.77
C LYS A 402 -10.39 14.68 -13.90
N THR A 403 -10.05 15.15 -15.09
CA THR A 403 -10.31 16.52 -15.49
C THR A 403 -11.83 16.73 -15.38
N GLU A 404 -12.27 17.49 -14.36
CA GLU A 404 -13.60 18.04 -14.35
C GLU A 404 -13.71 18.91 -15.61
N GLU A 405 -14.62 18.53 -16.50
CA GLU A 405 -15.06 19.39 -17.58
C GLU A 405 -15.55 20.69 -16.95
N VAL A 406 -14.77 21.75 -17.14
CA VAL A 406 -15.22 23.13 -16.90
C VAL A 406 -16.43 23.31 -17.76
N SER A 407 -17.61 23.33 -17.14
CA SER A 407 -18.87 23.60 -17.80
C SER A 407 -18.74 24.92 -18.57
N ALA A 408 -18.79 24.82 -19.89
CA ALA A 408 -18.76 25.95 -20.77
C ALA A 408 -19.89 26.92 -20.39
N VAL A 409 -19.51 28.15 -20.06
CA VAL A 409 -20.43 29.29 -19.91
C VAL A 409 -21.20 29.43 -21.23
N PRO A 410 -22.54 29.41 -21.24
CA PRO A 410 -23.28 29.55 -22.46
C PRO A 410 -23.04 30.95 -23.05
N PRO A 411 -22.95 31.09 -24.40
CA PRO A 411 -22.69 32.34 -25.03
C PRO A 411 -23.84 33.34 -24.76
N ARG A 412 -23.48 34.52 -24.30
CA ARG A 412 -24.40 35.65 -24.15
C ARG A 412 -25.02 35.98 -25.50
N ASP A 413 -26.32 35.75 -25.63
CA ASP A 413 -27.14 36.19 -26.76
C ASP A 413 -27.12 37.73 -26.85
N GLY A 414 -26.38 38.22 -27.83
CA GLY A 414 -26.34 39.64 -28.20
C GLY A 414 -27.62 40.02 -28.96
N LYS A 415 -28.63 40.51 -28.25
CA LYS A 415 -29.78 41.18 -28.89
C LYS A 415 -29.31 42.44 -29.62
N ARG A 416 -29.11 42.34 -30.93
CA ARG A 416 -28.98 43.50 -31.81
C ARG A 416 -30.31 44.26 -31.88
N HIS A 417 -30.36 45.44 -31.28
CA HIS A 417 -31.39 46.45 -31.57
C HIS A 417 -31.26 46.91 -33.03
N ARG A 418 -32.14 46.44 -33.89
CA ARG A 418 -32.43 47.07 -35.22
C ARG A 418 -33.24 48.33 -34.98
N ARG A 419 -32.62 49.48 -35.10
CA ARG A 419 -33.32 50.77 -35.30
C ARG A 419 -33.92 50.79 -36.71
N GLY A 420 -35.24 50.77 -36.77
CA GLY A 420 -35.97 51.07 -38.02
C GLY A 420 -35.78 52.50 -38.42
N ARG A 421 -35.37 52.73 -39.67
CA ARG A 421 -35.51 54.02 -40.36
C ARG A 421 -36.88 54.07 -41.02
N GLY A 422 -37.76 54.93 -40.52
CA GLY A 422 -38.95 55.28 -41.19
C GLY A 422 -38.65 56.15 -42.42
N GLN A 423 -39.22 55.79 -43.53
CA GLN A 423 -39.39 56.73 -44.66
C GLN A 423 -40.71 57.46 -44.48
N GLY A 424 -40.63 58.76 -44.34
CA GLY A 424 -41.71 59.64 -44.58
C GLY A 424 -41.53 60.26 -45.97
N ARG A 425 -42.37 60.01 -46.58
CA ARG A 425 -43.15 60.92 -47.39
C ARG A 425 -43.57 60.42 -47.67
#